data_c6c37c69f4391433e21fada9db2c17fa
#
_entry.id   c6c37c69f4391433e21fada9db2c17fa
#
_cell.length_a   1.000
_cell.length_b   1.000
_cell.length_c   1.000
_cell.angle_alpha   90.00
_cell.angle_beta   90.00
_cell.angle_gamma   90.00
#
_symmetry.space_group_name_H-M   'P 1'
#
loop_
_entity.id
_entity.type
_entity.pdbx_description
1 polymer ?
#
loop_
_entity_poly.entity_id
_entity_poly.type
_entity_poly.pdbx_seq_one_letter_code
_entity_poly.pdbx_strand_id
1 'polypeptide(L)'
;MSVEWFDRESLDRTIQDRIQKTDVVLDVGCGIRPQAFFVPKLHVLCEPYAEYLRILQNRYAQRSNVLILQSRWMEALRALPDRAVDSVFLVDVIEHLEKEEGTRLVAECERLARKQILIFTPLGFMPQDYASGERDGWGLTGIEWQVHKSGWTPDDFDASWRIVGALCRAMADDGLVDHAYDRNRTLVYGLANRAQIRTRVIEYYLRWPTGQAKGGQVDRPDYFS
;
A
#
# COMPACT_ATOMS: atom_id res chain seq x y z
N MET A 1 16.73 -0.72 13.59
CA MET A 1 15.71 0.34 13.43
C MET A 1 14.61 0.11 14.45
N SER A 2 13.99 1.13 15.06
CA SER A 2 12.87 0.93 15.98
C SER A 2 11.56 0.99 15.23
N VAL A 3 10.72 -0.02 15.42
CA VAL A 3 9.35 -0.07 14.92
C VAL A 3 8.42 0.37 16.05
N GLU A 4 7.51 1.30 15.78
CA GLU A 4 6.47 1.70 16.72
C GLU A 4 5.25 0.78 16.53
N TRP A 5 4.90 0.00 17.53
CA TRP A 5 3.82 -0.97 17.46
C TRP A 5 2.54 -0.44 18.10
N PHE A 6 1.43 -0.60 17.41
CA PHE A 6 0.09 -0.20 17.85
C PHE A 6 -0.89 -1.38 17.77
N ASP A 7 -2.02 -1.27 18.45
CA ASP A 7 -3.17 -2.07 18.10
C ASP A 7 -3.79 -1.57 16.78
N ARG A 8 -4.57 -2.42 16.12
CA ARG A 8 -5.13 -2.11 14.81
C ARG A 8 -6.02 -0.86 14.82
N GLU A 9 -6.82 -0.66 15.87
CA GLU A 9 -7.77 0.44 15.94
C GLU A 9 -7.04 1.79 16.09
N SER A 10 -5.93 1.79 16.81
CA SER A 10 -5.08 2.97 17.01
C SER A 10 -4.22 3.27 15.78
N LEU A 11 -3.90 2.27 14.98
CA LEU A 11 -2.97 2.39 13.88
C LEU A 11 -3.47 3.38 12.81
N ASP A 12 -4.69 3.19 12.31
CA ASP A 12 -5.26 4.02 11.23
C ASP A 12 -5.32 5.49 11.66
N ARG A 13 -5.75 5.75 12.91
CA ARG A 13 -5.73 7.11 13.48
C ARG A 13 -4.31 7.66 13.55
N THR A 14 -3.36 6.87 14.04
CA THR A 14 -1.95 7.27 14.14
C THR A 14 -1.37 7.64 12.78
N ILE A 15 -1.69 6.86 11.74
CA ILE A 15 -1.24 7.14 10.38
C ILE A 15 -1.89 8.41 9.86
N GLN A 16 -3.19 8.55 10.00
CA GLN A 16 -3.92 9.74 9.55
C GLN A 16 -3.41 11.03 10.19
N ASP A 17 -3.06 10.98 11.48
CA ASP A 17 -2.50 12.12 12.22
C ASP A 17 -1.07 12.48 11.76
N ARG A 18 -0.34 11.51 11.21
CA ARG A 18 1.07 11.70 10.77
C ARG A 18 1.22 12.05 9.31
N ILE A 19 0.23 11.70 8.48
CA ILE A 19 0.26 12.03 7.05
C ILE A 19 0.10 13.53 6.87
N GLN A 20 1.03 14.12 6.13
CA GLN A 20 0.91 15.53 5.73
C GLN A 20 -0.08 15.69 4.59
N LYS A 21 -1.06 16.56 4.75
CA LYS A 21 -1.92 16.97 3.64
C LYS A 21 -1.11 17.83 2.69
N THR A 22 -1.00 17.41 1.44
CA THR A 22 -0.15 18.03 0.43
C THR A 22 -0.93 18.35 -0.83
N ASP A 23 -0.38 19.24 -1.66
CA ASP A 23 -1.08 19.75 -2.84
C ASP A 23 -0.99 18.80 -4.03
N VAL A 24 0.16 18.17 -4.26
CA VAL A 24 0.40 17.28 -5.40
C VAL A 24 0.75 15.88 -4.92
N VAL A 25 -0.11 14.93 -5.23
CA VAL A 25 0.03 13.53 -4.84
C VAL A 25 0.17 12.65 -6.07
N LEU A 26 1.15 11.78 -6.06
CA LEU A 26 1.31 10.65 -6.99
C LEU A 26 0.98 9.36 -6.25
N ASP A 27 0.02 8.62 -6.77
CA ASP A 27 -0.43 7.33 -6.27
C ASP A 27 -0.06 6.28 -7.31
N VAL A 28 0.89 5.42 -6.99
CA VAL A 28 1.48 4.47 -7.94
C VAL A 28 0.92 3.08 -7.69
N GLY A 29 0.44 2.44 -8.75
CA GLY A 29 -0.19 1.12 -8.64
C GLY A 29 -1.47 1.17 -7.81
N CYS A 30 -2.22 2.26 -7.92
CA CYS A 30 -3.35 2.55 -7.03
C CYS A 30 -4.52 1.57 -7.14
N GLY A 31 -4.48 0.64 -8.11
CA GLY A 31 -5.56 -0.31 -8.34
C GLY A 31 -6.90 0.41 -8.55
N ILE A 32 -7.92 -0.06 -7.85
CA ILE A 32 -9.23 0.63 -7.82
C ILE A 32 -9.44 1.46 -6.55
N ARG A 33 -8.44 1.53 -5.66
CA ARG A 33 -8.53 2.17 -4.35
C ARG A 33 -7.33 3.10 -4.11
N PRO A 34 -7.26 4.25 -4.81
CA PRO A 34 -6.23 5.24 -4.50
C PRO A 34 -6.36 5.75 -3.07
N GLN A 35 -5.29 6.34 -2.56
CA GLN A 35 -5.28 6.90 -1.22
C GLN A 35 -6.48 7.83 -0.98
N ALA A 36 -7.07 7.76 0.20
CA ALA A 36 -8.23 8.57 0.61
C ALA A 36 -8.01 9.32 1.94
N PHE A 37 -6.78 9.39 2.43
CA PHE A 37 -6.46 10.09 3.68
C PHE A 37 -6.79 11.59 3.61
N PHE A 38 -6.67 12.19 2.42
CA PHE A 38 -7.05 13.58 2.17
C PHE A 38 -7.24 13.81 0.66
N VAL A 39 -7.88 14.93 0.31
CA VAL A 39 -8.07 15.35 -1.08
C VAL A 39 -6.99 16.36 -1.44
N PRO A 40 -6.05 16.04 -2.36
CA PRO A 40 -5.03 16.96 -2.82
C PRO A 40 -5.59 17.95 -3.88
N LYS A 41 -4.84 19.01 -4.20
CA LYS A 41 -5.16 19.89 -5.32
C LYS A 41 -4.95 19.20 -6.67
N LEU A 42 -3.96 18.31 -6.76
CA LEU A 42 -3.75 17.43 -7.92
C LEU A 42 -3.45 16.02 -7.42
N HIS A 43 -4.25 15.07 -7.82
CA HIS A 43 -4.08 13.65 -7.57
C HIS A 43 -3.76 12.92 -8.87
N VAL A 44 -2.53 12.46 -9.01
CA VAL A 44 -2.07 11.70 -10.17
C VAL A 44 -2.15 10.21 -9.82
N LEU A 45 -3.00 9.49 -10.51
CA LEU A 45 -3.21 8.05 -10.36
C LEU A 45 -2.46 7.32 -11.47
N CYS A 46 -1.45 6.53 -11.13
CA CYS A 46 -0.68 5.73 -12.07
C CYS A 46 -1.08 4.26 -11.93
N GLU A 47 -1.75 3.72 -12.95
CA GLU A 47 -2.27 2.36 -12.92
C GLU A 47 -2.12 1.72 -14.31
N PRO A 48 -1.45 0.54 -14.44
CA PRO A 48 -1.26 -0.10 -15.74
C PRO A 48 -2.48 -0.91 -16.21
N TYR A 49 -3.29 -1.47 -15.31
CA TYR A 49 -4.30 -2.46 -15.67
C TYR A 49 -5.59 -1.83 -16.16
N ALA A 50 -5.98 -2.16 -17.39
CA ALA A 50 -7.08 -1.48 -18.10
C ALA A 50 -8.46 -1.63 -17.42
N GLU A 51 -8.73 -2.74 -16.73
CA GLU A 51 -10.01 -2.94 -16.05
C GLU A 51 -10.12 -2.03 -14.82
N TYR A 52 -9.03 -1.88 -14.06
CA TYR A 52 -8.98 -0.95 -12.93
C TYR A 52 -9.12 0.50 -13.39
N LEU A 53 -8.46 0.83 -14.49
CA LEU A 53 -8.54 2.17 -15.08
C LEU A 53 -9.97 2.56 -15.46
N ARG A 54 -10.74 1.64 -16.05
CA ARG A 54 -12.15 1.93 -16.39
C ARG A 54 -12.96 2.27 -15.14
N ILE A 55 -12.71 1.59 -14.03
CA ILE A 55 -13.38 1.88 -12.76
C ILE A 55 -12.96 3.26 -12.24
N LEU A 56 -11.65 3.57 -12.27
CA LEU A 56 -11.15 4.87 -11.86
C LEU A 56 -11.70 6.00 -12.73
N GLN A 57 -11.68 5.84 -14.05
CA GLN A 57 -12.24 6.81 -15.00
C GLN A 57 -13.71 7.11 -14.71
N ASN A 58 -14.51 6.08 -14.47
CA ASN A 58 -15.92 6.27 -14.12
C ASN A 58 -16.09 6.98 -12.77
N ARG A 59 -15.33 6.55 -11.75
CA ARG A 59 -15.40 7.11 -10.40
C ARG A 59 -14.99 8.58 -10.34
N TYR A 60 -13.97 8.95 -11.09
CA TYR A 60 -13.37 10.28 -11.06
C TYR A 60 -13.74 11.15 -12.27
N ALA A 61 -14.72 10.75 -13.09
CA ALA A 61 -15.12 11.44 -14.33
C ALA A 61 -15.41 12.93 -14.13
N GLN A 62 -15.93 13.32 -12.98
CA GLN A 62 -16.30 14.72 -12.65
C GLN A 62 -15.27 15.40 -11.73
N ARG A 63 -14.11 14.80 -11.50
CA ARG A 63 -13.08 15.37 -10.63
C ARG A 63 -11.99 16.04 -11.44
N SER A 64 -12.01 17.37 -11.48
CA SER A 64 -11.03 18.17 -12.22
C SER A 64 -9.61 18.14 -11.62
N ASN A 65 -9.49 17.67 -10.38
CA ASN A 65 -8.22 17.54 -9.67
C ASN A 65 -7.58 16.15 -9.77
N VAL A 66 -8.13 15.23 -10.58
CA VAL A 66 -7.59 13.87 -10.75
C VAL A 66 -7.07 13.70 -12.17
N LEU A 67 -5.82 13.27 -12.28
CA LEU A 67 -5.18 12.86 -13.52
C LEU A 67 -4.92 11.36 -13.49
N ILE A 68 -5.45 10.60 -14.43
CA ILE A 68 -5.26 9.17 -14.52
C ILE A 68 -4.26 8.86 -15.63
N LEU A 69 -3.18 8.17 -15.29
CA LEU A 69 -2.13 7.73 -16.20
C LEU A 69 -2.21 6.21 -16.38
N GLN A 70 -2.49 5.77 -17.59
CA GLN A 70 -2.34 4.37 -17.96
C GLN A 70 -0.88 4.06 -18.25
N SER A 71 -0.14 3.64 -17.24
CA SER A 71 1.28 3.36 -17.38
C SER A 71 1.78 2.42 -16.28
N ARG A 72 2.81 1.66 -16.59
CA ARG A 72 3.62 1.03 -15.56
C ARG A 72 4.43 2.11 -14.84
N TRP A 73 4.77 1.84 -13.58
CA TRP A 73 5.49 2.80 -12.75
C TRP A 73 6.80 3.30 -13.41
N MET A 74 7.52 2.40 -14.07
CA MET A 74 8.84 2.71 -14.63
C MET A 74 8.77 3.79 -15.72
N GLU A 75 7.82 3.69 -16.62
CA GLU A 75 7.62 4.68 -17.68
C GLU A 75 7.10 6.01 -17.09
N ALA A 76 6.09 5.92 -16.22
CA ALA A 76 5.48 7.11 -15.63
C ALA A 76 6.49 7.91 -14.80
N LEU A 77 7.26 7.25 -13.92
CA LEU A 77 8.15 7.94 -13.00
C LEU A 77 9.38 8.53 -13.71
N ARG A 78 9.93 7.83 -14.69
CA ARG A 78 11.06 8.31 -15.50
C ARG A 78 10.73 9.56 -16.33
N ALA A 79 9.48 9.75 -16.70
CA ALA A 79 9.03 10.94 -17.42
C ALA A 79 8.96 12.20 -16.55
N LEU A 80 9.02 12.05 -15.23
CA LEU A 80 8.89 13.15 -14.28
C LEU A 80 10.26 13.64 -13.81
N PRO A 81 10.45 14.98 -13.70
CA PRO A 81 11.68 15.54 -13.15
C PRO A 81 11.80 15.25 -11.65
N ASP A 82 13.02 15.40 -11.12
CA ASP A 82 13.26 15.32 -9.69
C ASP A 82 12.35 16.26 -8.93
N ARG A 83 11.86 15.80 -7.77
CA ARG A 83 10.99 16.57 -6.87
C ARG A 83 9.71 17.08 -7.56
N ALA A 84 9.15 16.28 -8.46
CA ALA A 84 7.96 16.65 -9.24
C ALA A 84 6.69 16.75 -8.39
N VAL A 85 6.58 15.93 -7.35
CA VAL A 85 5.36 15.82 -6.53
C VAL A 85 5.64 16.07 -5.06
N ASP A 86 4.61 16.43 -4.29
CA ASP A 86 4.79 16.60 -2.84
C ASP A 86 4.84 15.26 -2.12
N SER A 87 3.93 14.37 -2.47
CA SER A 87 3.78 13.06 -1.82
C SER A 87 3.69 11.94 -2.85
N VAL A 88 4.26 10.79 -2.51
CA VAL A 88 4.07 9.54 -3.25
C VAL A 88 3.45 8.51 -2.33
N PHE A 89 2.46 7.80 -2.83
CA PHE A 89 1.80 6.68 -2.16
C PHE A 89 2.05 5.39 -2.91
N LEU A 90 2.45 4.36 -2.18
CA LEU A 90 2.59 2.97 -2.61
C LEU A 90 1.77 2.11 -1.63
N VAL A 91 0.52 1.87 -1.97
CA VAL A 91 -0.41 1.12 -1.11
C VAL A 91 -0.68 -0.24 -1.73
N ASP A 92 -0.21 -1.30 -1.10
CA ASP A 92 -0.21 -2.66 -1.63
C ASP A 92 0.41 -2.72 -3.05
N VAL A 93 1.68 -2.39 -3.18
CA VAL A 93 2.37 -2.28 -4.48
C VAL A 93 3.68 -3.04 -4.51
N ILE A 94 4.58 -2.77 -3.56
CA ILE A 94 5.96 -3.24 -3.66
C ILE A 94 6.09 -4.76 -3.50
N GLU A 95 5.15 -5.40 -2.83
CA GLU A 95 5.05 -6.84 -2.70
C GLU A 95 4.68 -7.54 -4.01
N HIS A 96 4.02 -6.84 -4.93
CA HIS A 96 3.66 -7.36 -6.25
C HIS A 96 4.79 -7.28 -7.28
N LEU A 97 5.91 -6.70 -6.90
CA LEU A 97 7.12 -6.59 -7.71
C LEU A 97 8.19 -7.57 -7.21
N GLU A 98 9.10 -7.99 -8.10
CA GLU A 98 10.33 -8.62 -7.65
C GLU A 98 11.10 -7.65 -6.73
N LYS A 99 11.84 -8.20 -5.77
CA LYS A 99 12.50 -7.42 -4.71
C LYS A 99 13.36 -6.26 -5.25
N GLU A 100 14.16 -6.56 -6.25
CA GLU A 100 15.03 -5.59 -6.90
C GLU A 100 14.24 -4.51 -7.65
N GLU A 101 13.10 -4.88 -8.22
CA GLU A 101 12.22 -3.95 -8.90
C GLU A 101 11.53 -3.03 -7.90
N GLY A 102 11.01 -3.57 -6.80
CA GLY A 102 10.45 -2.81 -5.70
C GLY A 102 11.45 -1.83 -5.09
N THR A 103 12.70 -2.26 -4.90
CA THR A 103 13.78 -1.40 -4.40
C THR A 103 14.04 -0.22 -5.36
N ARG A 104 14.05 -0.47 -6.67
CA ARG A 104 14.19 0.60 -7.67
C ARG A 104 13.01 1.56 -7.66
N LEU A 105 11.80 1.04 -7.50
CA LEU A 105 10.60 1.87 -7.37
C LEU A 105 10.70 2.79 -6.15
N VAL A 106 11.11 2.27 -5.00
CA VAL A 106 11.30 3.09 -3.78
C VAL A 106 12.33 4.20 -4.03
N ALA A 107 13.46 3.90 -4.66
CA ALA A 107 14.47 4.90 -4.99
C ALA A 107 13.93 6.00 -5.95
N GLU A 108 13.14 5.62 -6.96
CA GLU A 108 12.47 6.59 -7.84
C GLU A 108 11.46 7.46 -7.09
N CYS A 109 10.70 6.87 -6.15
CA CYS A 109 9.80 7.65 -5.28
C CYS A 109 10.57 8.66 -4.43
N GLU A 110 11.77 8.28 -3.94
CA GLU A 110 12.65 9.20 -3.19
C GLU A 110 13.17 10.36 -4.05
N ARG A 111 13.43 10.10 -5.33
CA ARG A 111 13.82 11.15 -6.28
C ARG A 111 12.67 12.14 -6.51
N LEU A 112 11.44 11.63 -6.63
CA LEU A 112 10.27 12.43 -7.02
C LEU A 112 9.61 13.19 -5.88
N ALA A 113 9.59 12.63 -4.67
CA ALA A 113 8.88 13.22 -3.55
C ALA A 113 9.61 14.40 -2.94
N ARG A 114 8.90 15.53 -2.79
CA ARG A 114 9.41 16.72 -2.10
C ARG A 114 9.27 16.63 -0.58
N LYS A 115 8.17 16.02 -0.10
CA LYS A 115 7.76 16.08 1.30
C LYS A 115 7.66 14.71 1.96
N GLN A 116 6.94 13.77 1.36
CA GLN A 116 6.73 12.45 1.98
C GLN A 116 6.55 11.34 0.94
N ILE A 117 6.86 10.14 1.40
CA ILE A 117 6.50 8.88 0.73
C ILE A 117 5.76 8.06 1.77
N LEU A 118 4.67 7.42 1.37
CA LEU A 118 3.95 6.44 2.16
C LEU A 118 4.01 5.10 1.45
N ILE A 119 4.46 4.08 2.16
CA ILE A 119 4.46 2.70 1.68
C ILE A 119 3.63 1.86 2.65
N PHE A 120 2.76 1.06 2.09
CA PHE A 120 1.88 0.15 2.78
C PHE A 120 2.06 -1.23 2.14
N THR A 121 2.51 -2.22 2.90
CA THR A 121 2.84 -3.56 2.36
C THR A 121 2.85 -4.61 3.48
N PRO A 122 2.58 -5.89 3.19
CA PRO A 122 2.65 -6.98 4.16
C PRO A 122 4.04 -7.18 4.79
N LEU A 123 4.11 -7.59 6.07
CA LEU A 123 5.35 -7.95 6.75
C LEU A 123 5.88 -9.30 6.26
N GLY A 124 7.08 -9.27 5.71
CA GLY A 124 7.69 -10.46 5.15
C GLY A 124 7.00 -10.91 3.87
N PHE A 125 7.30 -12.12 3.44
CA PHE A 125 6.65 -12.71 2.26
C PHE A 125 5.34 -13.36 2.65
N MET A 126 4.25 -12.86 2.11
CA MET A 126 2.91 -13.40 2.30
C MET A 126 2.42 -13.98 0.96
N PRO A 127 2.60 -15.28 0.70
CA PRO A 127 2.19 -15.86 -0.58
C PRO A 127 0.69 -15.70 -0.80
N GLN A 128 0.33 -15.39 -2.03
CA GLN A 128 -1.04 -15.36 -2.52
C GLN A 128 -1.18 -16.40 -3.62
N ASP A 129 -1.85 -17.49 -3.30
CA ASP A 129 -2.14 -18.53 -4.27
C ASP A 129 -3.55 -18.32 -4.83
N TYR A 130 -3.64 -18.22 -6.14
CA TYR A 130 -4.90 -18.14 -6.87
C TYR A 130 -5.06 -19.39 -7.73
N ALA A 131 -6.24 -20.02 -7.67
CA ALA A 131 -6.55 -21.10 -8.60
C ALA A 131 -6.79 -20.56 -10.01
N SER A 132 -6.63 -21.43 -11.01
CA SER A 132 -6.89 -21.07 -12.39
C SER A 132 -8.34 -20.62 -12.58
N GLY A 133 -8.54 -19.43 -13.13
CA GLY A 133 -9.87 -18.84 -13.35
C GLY A 133 -10.48 -18.12 -12.15
N GLU A 134 -9.79 -18.02 -11.03
CA GLU A 134 -10.21 -17.17 -9.92
C GLU A 134 -10.17 -15.68 -10.30
N ARG A 135 -10.91 -14.91 -9.53
CA ARG A 135 -10.88 -13.45 -9.60
C ARG A 135 -9.99 -12.89 -8.48
N ASP A 136 -9.47 -11.69 -8.69
CA ASP A 136 -8.67 -10.99 -7.69
C ASP A 136 -9.50 -10.64 -6.43
N GLY A 137 -8.86 -10.05 -5.45
CA GLY A 137 -9.50 -9.68 -4.19
C GLY A 137 -10.63 -8.65 -4.32
N TRP A 138 -10.84 -8.08 -5.51
CA TRP A 138 -11.93 -7.16 -5.83
C TRP A 138 -12.99 -7.77 -6.74
N GLY A 139 -12.86 -9.08 -7.05
CA GLY A 139 -13.77 -9.79 -7.96
C GLY A 139 -13.53 -9.51 -9.43
N LEU A 140 -12.36 -8.97 -9.79
CA LEU A 140 -11.96 -8.57 -11.15
C LEU A 140 -10.94 -9.55 -11.74
N THR A 141 -10.49 -9.31 -12.97
CA THR A 141 -9.62 -10.23 -13.71
C THR A 141 -8.12 -9.91 -13.56
N GLY A 142 -7.75 -9.03 -12.63
CA GLY A 142 -6.39 -8.53 -12.42
C GLY A 142 -5.47 -9.40 -11.56
N ILE A 143 -5.72 -10.71 -11.44
CA ILE A 143 -4.94 -11.62 -10.57
C ILE A 143 -3.44 -11.50 -10.78
N GLU A 144 -2.98 -11.43 -12.03
CA GLU A 144 -1.55 -11.32 -12.36
C GLU A 144 -0.86 -10.10 -11.73
N TRP A 145 -1.64 -9.04 -11.46
CA TRP A 145 -1.20 -7.81 -10.80
C TRP A 145 -1.28 -7.88 -9.28
N GLN A 146 -1.95 -8.91 -8.74
CA GLN A 146 -2.19 -9.08 -7.30
C GLN A 146 -1.33 -10.20 -6.67
N VAL A 147 -0.57 -10.93 -7.47
CA VAL A 147 0.34 -11.97 -6.95
C VAL A 147 1.50 -11.31 -6.21
N HIS A 148 1.75 -11.74 -4.99
CA HIS A 148 2.91 -11.32 -4.22
C HIS A 148 4.16 -12.03 -4.74
N LYS A 149 5.19 -11.26 -5.08
CA LYS A 149 6.46 -11.73 -5.60
C LYS A 149 7.62 -11.51 -4.63
N SER A 150 7.47 -10.57 -3.71
CA SER A 150 8.49 -10.27 -2.72
C SER A 150 7.92 -10.05 -1.33
N GLY A 151 8.77 -10.23 -0.32
CA GLY A 151 8.47 -9.89 1.06
C GLY A 151 9.32 -8.73 1.54
N TRP A 152 8.75 -7.91 2.41
CA TRP A 152 9.38 -6.70 2.93
C TRP A 152 9.41 -6.71 4.44
N THR A 153 10.50 -6.25 5.01
CA THR A 153 10.72 -6.18 6.45
C THR A 153 11.27 -4.82 6.85
N PRO A 154 11.23 -4.46 8.13
CA PRO A 154 11.86 -3.23 8.61
C PRO A 154 13.33 -3.09 8.22
N ASP A 155 14.07 -4.20 8.07
CA ASP A 155 15.50 -4.20 7.74
C ASP A 155 15.77 -3.84 6.26
N ASP A 156 14.74 -3.86 5.42
CA ASP A 156 14.85 -3.41 4.02
C ASP A 156 14.88 -1.88 3.89
N PHE A 157 14.67 -1.17 4.98
CA PHE A 157 14.60 0.30 5.00
C PHE A 157 15.68 0.86 5.92
N ASP A 158 16.33 1.92 5.48
CA ASP A 158 17.38 2.57 6.27
C ASP A 158 16.83 3.41 7.45
N ALA A 159 17.70 3.93 8.30
CA ALA A 159 17.33 4.70 9.49
C ALA A 159 16.59 6.02 9.19
N SER A 160 16.48 6.43 7.93
CA SER A 160 15.70 7.61 7.54
C SER A 160 14.19 7.30 7.48
N TRP A 161 13.81 6.01 7.53
CA TRP A 161 12.42 5.58 7.54
C TRP A 161 11.88 5.49 8.96
N ARG A 162 10.67 5.99 9.15
CA ARG A 162 9.89 5.76 10.36
C ARG A 162 8.92 4.63 10.10
N ILE A 163 9.00 3.59 10.90
CA ILE A 163 8.20 2.38 10.70
C ILE A 163 7.20 2.25 11.83
N VAL A 164 5.96 2.07 11.46
CA VAL A 164 4.82 1.91 12.37
C VAL A 164 4.13 0.60 12.03
N GLY A 165 3.82 -0.20 13.03
CA GLY A 165 3.20 -1.49 12.84
C GLY A 165 2.00 -1.73 13.73
N ALA A 166 1.10 -2.62 13.32
CA ALA A 166 0.07 -3.14 14.19
C ALA A 166 0.23 -4.63 14.44
N LEU A 167 0.04 -4.99 15.69
CA LEU A 167 -0.13 -6.37 16.10
C LEU A 167 -1.62 -6.71 15.99
N CYS A 168 -1.96 -7.63 15.12
CA CYS A 168 -3.31 -8.18 15.11
C CYS A 168 -3.33 -9.45 15.96
N ARG A 169 -4.22 -9.48 16.94
CA ARG A 169 -4.53 -10.72 17.65
C ARG A 169 -5.45 -11.56 16.78
N ALA A 170 -5.02 -12.76 16.45
CA ALA A 170 -5.92 -13.73 15.84
C ALA A 170 -6.88 -14.25 16.92
N MET A 171 -8.18 -14.23 16.63
CA MET A 171 -9.14 -14.98 17.41
C MET A 171 -9.14 -16.42 16.87
N ALA A 172 -8.76 -17.37 17.70
CA ALA A 172 -9.05 -18.78 17.45
C ALA A 172 -10.45 -19.13 17.96
N ASP A 173 -11.01 -20.22 17.49
CA ASP A 173 -12.36 -20.65 17.89
C ASP A 173 -12.52 -20.89 19.40
N ASP A 174 -11.42 -20.95 20.14
CA ASP A 174 -11.30 -21.21 21.56
C ASP A 174 -10.80 -20.02 22.39
N GLY A 175 -10.69 -18.85 21.82
CA GLY A 175 -10.25 -17.63 22.49
C GLY A 175 -9.05 -16.94 21.86
N LEU A 176 -8.59 -15.86 22.48
CA LEU A 176 -7.41 -15.10 22.08
C LEU A 176 -6.16 -15.98 22.20
N VAL A 177 -5.58 -16.36 21.07
CA VAL A 177 -4.27 -16.99 21.02
C VAL A 177 -3.24 -15.94 20.65
N ASP A 178 -2.33 -15.70 21.56
CA ASP A 178 -1.12 -14.91 21.31
C ASP A 178 -0.20 -15.80 20.44
N HIS A 179 -0.44 -15.77 19.13
CA HIS A 179 0.48 -16.44 18.21
C HIS A 179 1.72 -15.59 18.09
N ALA A 180 2.78 -16.10 18.73
CA ALA A 180 4.11 -15.65 18.49
C ALA A 180 4.34 -15.41 16.99
N TYR A 181 5.12 -14.44 16.69
CA TYR A 181 5.71 -13.95 15.44
C TYR A 181 5.65 -14.85 14.19
N ASP A 182 5.43 -16.13 14.35
CA ASP A 182 5.56 -17.19 13.34
C ASP A 182 4.30 -17.43 12.49
N ARG A 183 3.21 -16.71 12.72
CA ARG A 183 2.00 -16.85 11.91
C ARG A 183 1.39 -15.51 11.48
N ASN A 184 2.25 -14.58 11.15
CA ASN A 184 1.99 -13.58 10.12
C ASN A 184 0.86 -12.62 10.33
N ARG A 185 0.92 -11.78 11.39
CA ARG A 185 -0.19 -10.86 11.41
C ARG A 185 0.16 -9.54 12.03
N THR A 186 1.17 -8.95 11.46
CA THR A 186 1.67 -7.66 11.88
C THR A 186 1.48 -6.67 10.75
N LEU A 187 0.82 -5.56 11.03
CA LEU A 187 0.76 -4.41 10.13
C LEU A 187 1.89 -3.47 10.50
N VAL A 188 2.69 -3.08 9.55
CA VAL A 188 3.80 -2.15 9.73
C VAL A 188 3.66 -0.97 8.79
N TYR A 189 3.80 0.23 9.29
CA TYR A 189 3.79 1.44 8.49
C TYR A 189 5.12 2.17 8.59
N GLY A 190 5.74 2.49 7.48
CA GLY A 190 6.88 3.38 7.42
C GLY A 190 6.51 4.69 6.71
N LEU A 191 6.90 5.83 7.20
CA LEU A 191 6.60 7.14 6.62
C LEU A 191 7.88 7.94 6.36
N ALA A 192 8.14 8.42 5.17
CA ALA A 192 9.30 9.26 4.86
C ALA A 192 8.92 10.70 4.55
N ASN A 193 9.60 11.62 5.16
CA ASN A 193 9.57 13.03 4.84
C ASN A 193 10.99 13.55 4.59
N ARG A 194 11.23 14.06 3.40
CA ARG A 194 12.58 14.49 2.96
C ARG A 194 13.03 15.85 3.46
N ALA A 195 12.16 16.66 4.04
CA ALA A 195 12.54 18.07 4.30
C ALA A 195 13.40 18.25 5.55
N GLN A 196 13.22 17.47 6.61
CA GLN A 196 14.03 17.41 7.84
C GLN A 196 13.66 16.25 8.76
N ILE A 197 12.44 15.72 8.68
CA ILE A 197 12.03 14.53 9.39
C ILE A 197 11.55 13.55 8.33
N ARG A 198 12.37 12.61 7.98
CA ARG A 198 12.07 11.59 6.99
C ARG A 198 11.16 10.57 7.63
N THR A 199 9.88 10.69 7.37
CA THR A 199 8.87 9.77 7.86
C THR A 199 8.35 8.93 6.70
N ARG A 200 8.40 7.64 6.80
CA ARG A 200 7.96 6.64 5.81
C ARG A 200 6.94 5.73 6.46
N VAL A 201 5.98 5.17 5.76
CA VAL A 201 5.03 4.23 6.35
C VAL A 201 4.91 2.96 5.53
N ILE A 202 5.03 1.82 6.16
CA ILE A 202 4.80 0.49 5.59
C ILE A 202 3.69 -0.19 6.38
N GLU A 203 2.69 -0.70 5.73
CA GLU A 203 1.61 -1.47 6.35
C GLU A 203 1.60 -2.93 5.88
N TYR A 204 1.24 -3.83 6.78
CA TYR A 204 1.14 -5.26 6.54
C TYR A 204 -0.27 -5.77 6.81
N TYR A 205 -0.86 -6.46 5.85
CA TYR A 205 -2.15 -7.12 5.96
C TYR A 205 -2.05 -8.56 6.38
N LEU A 206 -3.07 -8.96 7.14
CA LEU A 206 -3.28 -10.32 7.53
C LEU A 206 -4.19 -11.05 6.59
N ARG A 207 -3.75 -12.22 6.14
CA ARG A 207 -4.67 -13.24 5.66
C ARG A 207 -5.05 -14.18 6.80
N TRP A 208 -6.35 -14.47 6.93
CA TRP A 208 -6.80 -15.59 7.76
C TRP A 208 -6.15 -16.88 7.29
N PRO A 209 -5.74 -17.81 8.18
CA PRO A 209 -5.38 -19.13 7.77
C PRO A 209 -6.59 -19.72 7.06
N THR A 210 -6.42 -20.15 5.82
CA THR A 210 -7.43 -20.84 5.05
C THR A 210 -7.62 -22.26 5.61
N GLY A 211 -8.37 -22.37 6.68
CA GLY A 211 -9.13 -23.55 6.96
C GLY A 211 -10.51 -23.30 6.36
N GLN A 212 -10.73 -23.83 5.15
CA GLN A 212 -12.01 -23.83 4.44
C GLN A 212 -12.61 -22.44 4.18
N ALA A 213 -12.26 -21.85 3.06
CA ALA A 213 -13.09 -20.86 2.39
C ALA A 213 -14.33 -21.54 1.84
N LYS A 214 -15.36 -21.69 2.66
CA LYS A 214 -16.72 -21.70 2.15
C LYS A 214 -17.02 -20.27 1.73
N GLY A 215 -17.41 -20.11 0.46
CA GLY A 215 -17.70 -18.83 -0.17
C GLY A 215 -18.58 -17.94 0.70
N GLY A 216 -17.93 -17.05 1.39
CA GLY A 216 -18.50 -15.94 2.10
C GLY A 216 -17.66 -14.76 1.67
N GLN A 217 -18.33 -13.80 1.07
CA GLN A 217 -17.82 -12.47 0.82
C GLN A 217 -17.26 -11.99 2.15
N VAL A 218 -15.93 -11.96 2.27
CA VAL A 218 -15.30 -11.33 3.43
C VAL A 218 -15.53 -9.85 3.21
N ASP A 219 -16.48 -9.28 3.93
CA ASP A 219 -16.62 -7.84 4.07
C ASP A 219 -15.28 -7.33 4.59
N ARG A 220 -14.45 -6.86 3.67
CA ARG A 220 -13.33 -6.02 4.04
C ARG A 220 -13.98 -4.78 4.66
N PRO A 221 -13.64 -4.41 5.90
CA PRO A 221 -14.12 -3.16 6.44
C PRO A 221 -13.79 -2.07 5.44
N ASP A 222 -14.77 -1.25 5.11
CA ASP A 222 -14.59 -0.07 4.27
C ASP A 222 -13.68 0.91 5.00
N TYR A 223 -12.37 0.77 4.81
CA TYR A 223 -11.38 1.67 5.38
C TYR A 223 -11.39 3.04 4.73
N PHE A 224 -12.22 3.23 3.69
CA PHE A 224 -12.27 4.45 2.90
C PHE A 224 -13.68 4.69 2.36
N SER A 225 -14.66 4.83 3.24
CA SER A 225 -15.96 5.41 2.87
C SER A 225 -15.92 6.94 2.92
#